data_e0d610e7c4752db9ed6db74eafdf2208
#
_entry.id   e0d610e7c4752db9ed6db74eafdf2208
#
_cell.length_a   1.000
_cell.length_b   1.000
_cell.length_c   1.000
_cell.angle_alpha   90.00
_cell.angle_beta   90.00
_cell.angle_gamma   90.00
#
_symmetry.space_group_name_H-M   'P 1'
#
loop_
_entity.id
_entity.type
_entity.pdbx_description
1 polymer ?
#
loop_
_entity_poly.entity_id
_entity_poly.type
_entity_poly.pdbx_seq_one_letter_code
_entity_poly.pdbx_strand_id
1 'polypeptide(L)'
;KTPGQGMEFYSLREYLPGDAFRSINWKAFAKTGELMVNEKTRDAVTDVFIFLDTRDVSRIGTVLKNPLEMGTVAAASVSNYFIRRRDSVALVTYGDKMNFLPAETGDKQNYKILSQLAAVEAKGSMPLQAVTNAMSPRMSRGSPVFIISSLEGDGTTLPAIRNLAGKGHSVVVLSPSSIDLERLVSRIPRMSYEVLKLERQNRLTAISGYGAKVIDWMPDVELSQALLQVRSV
;
A
#
# COMPACT_ATOMS: atom_id res chain seq x y z
N LYS A 1 -17.32 12.56 33.59
CA LYS A 1 -16.02 12.34 32.87
C LYS A 1 -16.19 12.90 31.48
N THR A 2 -15.57 14.05 31.24
CA THR A 2 -15.56 14.77 29.96
C THR A 2 -14.69 13.98 28.93
N PRO A 3 -15.13 13.78 27.68
CA PRO A 3 -14.30 13.18 26.66
C PRO A 3 -13.09 14.08 26.38
N GLY A 4 -11.88 13.50 26.33
CA GLY A 4 -10.66 14.23 26.07
C GLY A 4 -10.71 14.90 24.69
N GLN A 5 -10.43 16.20 24.68
CA GLN A 5 -10.20 16.98 23.47
C GLN A 5 -8.94 16.42 22.77
N GLY A 6 -9.09 15.86 21.57
CA GLY A 6 -7.97 15.56 20.71
C GLY A 6 -7.16 16.86 20.50
N MET A 7 -5.84 16.78 20.63
CA MET A 7 -4.95 17.89 20.28
C MET A 7 -5.08 18.16 18.77
N GLU A 8 -5.82 19.21 18.43
CA GLU A 8 -5.78 19.76 17.08
C GLU A 8 -4.41 20.43 16.92
N PHE A 9 -3.58 19.91 16.06
CA PHE A 9 -2.33 20.60 15.70
C PHE A 9 -2.68 21.76 14.77
N TYR A 10 -2.34 22.97 15.23
CA TYR A 10 -2.43 24.17 14.40
C TYR A 10 -1.03 24.51 13.90
N SER A 11 -0.87 24.68 12.60
CA SER A 11 0.27 25.40 12.04
C SER A 11 0.00 26.89 12.17
N LEU A 12 1.05 27.67 12.51
CA LEU A 12 0.99 29.13 12.54
C LEU A 12 1.51 29.63 11.17
N ARG A 13 0.73 30.45 10.49
CA ARG A 13 1.19 31.21 9.34
C ARG A 13 0.88 32.70 9.52
N GLU A 14 1.55 33.55 8.76
CA GLU A 14 1.25 34.98 8.72
C GLU A 14 -0.20 35.24 8.24
N TYR A 15 -0.81 36.26 8.84
CA TYR A 15 -2.13 36.74 8.45
C TYR A 15 -2.08 37.35 7.06
N LEU A 16 -3.02 36.96 6.20
CA LEU A 16 -3.23 37.56 4.89
C LEU A 16 -4.56 38.32 4.87
N PRO A 17 -4.64 39.45 4.14
CA PRO A 17 -5.91 40.15 3.97
C PRO A 17 -6.99 39.22 3.40
N GLY A 18 -8.09 39.03 4.15
CA GLY A 18 -9.16 38.10 3.84
C GLY A 18 -9.31 36.94 4.82
N ASP A 19 -8.32 36.72 5.69
CA ASP A 19 -8.45 35.73 6.76
C ASP A 19 -9.48 36.18 7.80
N ALA A 20 -10.21 35.21 8.35
CA ALA A 20 -11.21 35.48 9.37
C ALA A 20 -10.53 35.91 10.67
N PHE A 21 -10.93 37.05 11.27
CA PHE A 21 -10.37 37.57 12.51
C PHE A 21 -10.41 36.57 13.68
N ARG A 22 -11.37 35.65 13.70
CA ARG A 22 -11.51 34.58 14.71
C ARG A 22 -10.40 33.53 14.65
N SER A 23 -9.66 33.45 13.54
CA SER A 23 -8.54 32.53 13.37
C SER A 23 -7.21 33.11 13.83
N ILE A 24 -7.15 34.39 14.19
CA ILE A 24 -5.94 35.04 14.68
C ILE A 24 -5.50 34.41 16.01
N ASN A 25 -4.22 34.05 16.08
CA ASN A 25 -3.59 33.59 17.33
C ASN A 25 -3.10 34.78 18.14
N TRP A 26 -3.99 35.30 18.97
CA TRP A 26 -3.69 36.43 19.84
C TRP A 26 -2.52 36.19 20.83
N LYS A 27 -2.29 34.91 21.19
CA LYS A 27 -1.17 34.52 22.06
C LYS A 27 0.17 34.60 21.32
N ALA A 28 0.22 34.25 20.04
CA ALA A 28 1.39 34.42 19.20
C ALA A 28 1.66 35.91 18.96
N PHE A 29 0.63 36.67 18.58
CA PHE A 29 0.73 38.13 18.41
C PHE A 29 1.30 38.84 19.62
N ALA A 30 0.86 38.50 20.85
CA ALA A 30 1.39 39.07 22.06
C ALA A 30 2.88 38.76 22.32
N LYS A 31 3.43 37.73 21.72
CA LYS A 31 4.84 37.34 21.85
C LYS A 31 5.74 37.89 20.76
N THR A 32 5.25 37.93 19.51
CA THR A 32 6.07 38.24 18.34
C THR A 32 5.81 39.62 17.76
N GLY A 33 4.66 40.23 18.09
CA GLY A 33 4.18 41.48 17.47
C GLY A 33 3.64 41.29 16.04
N GLU A 34 3.67 40.07 15.49
CA GLU A 34 3.20 39.77 14.14
C GLU A 34 1.84 39.06 14.16
N LEU A 35 0.95 39.47 13.25
CA LEU A 35 -0.35 38.83 13.12
C LEU A 35 -0.21 37.44 12.50
N MET A 36 -0.47 36.43 13.33
CA MET A 36 -0.41 35.02 12.94
C MET A 36 -1.82 34.41 13.02
N VAL A 37 -2.16 33.55 12.09
CA VAL A 37 -3.41 32.79 12.12
C VAL A 37 -3.16 31.33 12.43
N ASN A 38 -4.07 30.75 13.23
CA ASN A 38 -4.12 29.31 13.42
C ASN A 38 -4.71 28.69 12.15
N GLU A 39 -3.88 28.10 11.34
CA GLU A 39 -4.32 27.27 10.23
C GLU A 39 -4.60 25.85 10.77
N LYS A 40 -5.87 25.45 10.72
CA LYS A 40 -6.21 24.06 11.00
C LYS A 40 -5.55 23.21 9.91
N THR A 41 -4.43 22.59 10.23
CA THR A 41 -3.98 21.46 9.43
C THR A 41 -5.04 20.37 9.67
N ARG A 42 -6.00 20.25 8.75
CA ARG A 42 -6.72 19.00 8.64
C ARG A 42 -5.63 17.98 8.33
N ASP A 43 -5.40 17.04 9.23
CA ASP A 43 -4.84 15.76 8.82
C ASP A 43 -5.79 15.28 7.72
N ALA A 44 -5.40 15.51 6.48
CA ALA A 44 -6.20 15.07 5.35
C ALA A 44 -6.22 13.56 5.44
N VAL A 45 -7.37 13.01 5.85
CA VAL A 45 -7.58 11.56 5.86
C VAL A 45 -7.23 11.07 4.47
N THR A 46 -6.19 10.26 4.39
CA THR A 46 -5.70 9.76 3.12
C THR A 46 -6.35 8.42 2.83
N ASP A 47 -6.95 8.28 1.66
CA ASP A 47 -7.46 6.99 1.21
C ASP A 47 -6.31 6.14 0.68
N VAL A 48 -5.96 5.08 1.40
CA VAL A 48 -4.92 4.12 1.05
C VAL A 48 -5.56 2.91 0.38
N PHE A 49 -5.04 2.50 -0.77
CA PHE A 49 -5.53 1.34 -1.52
C PHE A 49 -4.53 0.19 -1.44
N ILE A 50 -5.00 -0.98 -1.01
CA ILE A 50 -4.22 -2.21 -0.96
C ILE A 50 -4.78 -3.18 -1.99
N PHE A 51 -3.97 -3.59 -2.97
CA PHE A 51 -4.29 -4.62 -3.96
C PHE A 51 -3.55 -5.89 -3.59
N LEU A 52 -4.29 -6.95 -3.27
CA LEU A 52 -3.74 -8.26 -2.94
C LEU A 52 -4.02 -9.25 -4.07
N ASP A 53 -2.97 -9.81 -4.62
CA ASP A 53 -3.00 -10.85 -5.63
C ASP A 53 -3.39 -12.19 -5.00
N THR A 54 -4.54 -12.70 -5.41
CA THR A 54 -5.08 -14.00 -4.99
C THR A 54 -5.25 -14.96 -6.19
N ARG A 55 -4.49 -14.77 -7.28
CA ARG A 55 -4.51 -15.65 -8.44
C ARG A 55 -3.86 -16.99 -8.15
N ASP A 56 -4.07 -17.98 -9.02
CA ASP A 56 -3.51 -19.34 -8.88
C ASP A 56 -1.98 -19.35 -8.68
N VAL A 57 -1.26 -18.42 -9.30
CA VAL A 57 0.20 -18.25 -9.14
C VAL A 57 0.63 -17.93 -7.69
N SER A 58 -0.29 -17.46 -6.86
CA SER A 58 -0.03 -17.18 -5.46
C SER A 58 0.05 -18.42 -4.56
N ARG A 59 -0.13 -19.64 -5.13
CA ARG A 59 0.06 -20.93 -4.43
C ARG A 59 1.48 -21.46 -4.46
N ILE A 60 2.39 -20.85 -5.21
CA ILE A 60 3.78 -21.34 -5.36
C ILE A 60 4.46 -21.36 -3.99
N GLY A 61 5.00 -22.54 -3.62
CA GLY A 61 5.67 -22.72 -2.33
C GLY A 61 5.00 -23.78 -1.46
N THR A 62 5.17 -23.67 -0.15
CA THR A 62 4.55 -24.56 0.83
C THR A 62 3.18 -24.04 1.28
N VAL A 63 2.42 -24.85 2.00
CA VAL A 63 1.13 -24.45 2.59
C VAL A 63 1.28 -23.23 3.53
N LEU A 64 2.40 -23.14 4.26
CA LEU A 64 2.65 -22.05 5.22
C LEU A 64 3.50 -20.91 4.66
N LYS A 65 4.22 -21.15 3.55
CA LYS A 65 5.07 -20.15 2.90
C LYS A 65 4.79 -20.15 1.40
N ASN A 66 3.94 -19.25 0.99
CA ASN A 66 3.56 -18.99 -0.40
C ASN A 66 3.22 -17.50 -0.56
N PRO A 67 3.13 -16.96 -1.78
CA PRO A 67 2.83 -15.55 -2.00
C PRO A 67 1.50 -15.09 -1.38
N LEU A 68 0.48 -15.96 -1.30
CA LEU A 68 -0.80 -15.61 -0.69
C LEU A 68 -0.66 -15.41 0.82
N GLU A 69 -0.05 -16.37 1.54
CA GLU A 69 0.17 -16.26 2.98
C GLU A 69 1.05 -15.05 3.35
N MET A 70 2.15 -14.87 2.65
CA MET A 70 3.00 -13.69 2.82
C MET A 70 2.22 -12.41 2.50
N GLY A 71 1.46 -12.41 1.42
CA GLY A 71 0.65 -11.27 0.99
C GLY A 71 -0.44 -10.89 1.98
N THR A 72 -1.13 -11.85 2.59
CA THR A 72 -2.16 -11.59 3.62
C THR A 72 -1.55 -10.96 4.87
N VAL A 73 -0.39 -11.45 5.32
CA VAL A 73 0.35 -10.85 6.44
C VAL A 73 0.77 -9.41 6.11
N ALA A 74 1.27 -9.16 4.90
CA ALA A 74 1.64 -7.82 4.47
C ALA A 74 0.43 -6.89 4.41
N ALA A 75 -0.68 -7.33 3.79
CA ALA A 75 -1.91 -6.54 3.69
C ALA A 75 -2.49 -6.19 5.07
N ALA A 76 -2.51 -7.17 6.00
CA ALA A 76 -2.94 -6.95 7.37
C ALA A 76 -2.05 -5.93 8.11
N SER A 77 -0.73 -6.04 7.94
CA SER A 77 0.24 -5.16 8.59
C SER A 77 0.14 -3.72 8.06
N VAL A 78 0.07 -3.56 6.74
CA VAL A 78 -0.08 -2.24 6.09
C VAL A 78 -1.42 -1.61 6.49
N SER A 79 -2.53 -2.35 6.44
CA SER A 79 -3.84 -1.82 6.82
C SER A 79 -3.88 -1.37 8.28
N ASN A 80 -3.38 -2.19 9.21
CA ASN A 80 -3.32 -1.85 10.62
C ASN A 80 -2.46 -0.59 10.88
N TYR A 81 -1.33 -0.44 10.18
CA TYR A 81 -0.48 0.74 10.28
C TYR A 81 -1.24 2.03 9.93
N PHE A 82 -1.93 2.06 8.78
CA PHE A 82 -2.64 3.24 8.33
C PHE A 82 -3.92 3.52 9.15
N ILE A 83 -4.68 2.48 9.52
CA ILE A 83 -5.88 2.63 10.36
C ILE A 83 -5.52 3.23 11.73
N ARG A 84 -4.41 2.81 12.34
CA ARG A 84 -3.91 3.42 13.59
C ARG A 84 -3.54 4.89 13.45
N ARG A 85 -3.18 5.34 12.26
CA ARG A 85 -2.92 6.74 11.93
C ARG A 85 -4.18 7.51 11.55
N ARG A 86 -5.36 6.87 11.64
CA ARG A 86 -6.66 7.40 11.27
C ARG A 86 -6.84 7.64 9.76
N ASP A 87 -5.98 7.05 8.94
CA ASP A 87 -6.18 7.01 7.49
C ASP A 87 -7.29 6.03 7.13
N SER A 88 -7.95 6.26 5.99
CA SER A 88 -8.95 5.35 5.43
C SER A 88 -8.24 4.28 4.59
N VAL A 89 -8.60 3.01 4.78
CA VAL A 89 -7.98 1.90 4.05
C VAL A 89 -9.02 1.13 3.26
N ALA A 90 -8.76 1.01 1.96
CA ALA A 90 -9.49 0.14 1.03
C ALA A 90 -8.69 -1.13 0.78
N LEU A 91 -9.38 -2.28 0.68
CA LEU A 91 -8.79 -3.55 0.28
C LEU A 91 -9.44 -4.04 -1.01
N VAL A 92 -8.60 -4.40 -1.97
CA VAL A 92 -9.00 -5.05 -3.24
C VAL A 92 -8.26 -6.37 -3.32
N THR A 93 -8.99 -7.49 -3.31
CA THR A 93 -8.43 -8.81 -3.61
C THR A 93 -8.86 -9.23 -5.01
N TYR A 94 -7.96 -9.82 -5.79
CA TYR A 94 -8.25 -10.20 -7.17
C TYR A 94 -7.65 -11.55 -7.55
N GLY A 95 -8.48 -12.39 -8.17
CA GLY A 95 -8.14 -13.76 -8.56
C GLY A 95 -9.11 -14.28 -9.61
N ASP A 96 -10.09 -15.10 -9.25
CA ASP A 96 -11.22 -15.48 -10.09
C ASP A 96 -12.27 -14.37 -10.19
N LYS A 97 -12.37 -13.57 -9.14
CA LYS A 97 -13.20 -12.37 -9.05
C LYS A 97 -12.46 -11.28 -8.30
N MET A 98 -12.94 -10.05 -8.46
CA MET A 98 -12.48 -8.92 -7.69
C MET A 98 -13.44 -8.70 -6.50
N ASN A 99 -12.90 -8.68 -5.29
CA ASN A 99 -13.64 -8.25 -4.10
C ASN A 99 -13.08 -6.90 -3.64
N PHE A 100 -13.97 -5.98 -3.31
CA PHE A 100 -13.61 -4.62 -2.94
C PHE A 100 -14.26 -4.23 -1.61
N LEU A 101 -13.42 -3.87 -0.63
CA LEU A 101 -13.82 -3.16 0.58
C LEU A 101 -13.51 -1.67 0.40
N PRO A 102 -14.51 -0.79 0.45
CA PRO A 102 -14.32 0.65 0.35
C PRO A 102 -13.40 1.20 1.45
N ALA A 103 -12.78 2.36 1.17
CA ALA A 103 -11.94 3.04 2.13
C ALA A 103 -12.77 3.53 3.32
N GLU A 104 -12.50 2.99 4.49
CA GLU A 104 -13.07 3.40 5.77
C GLU A 104 -11.94 3.40 6.81
N THR A 105 -12.17 4.03 7.97
CA THR A 105 -11.22 4.09 9.08
C THR A 105 -11.77 3.42 10.34
N GLY A 106 -10.87 3.21 11.33
CA GLY A 106 -11.23 2.70 12.65
C GLY A 106 -11.29 1.18 12.76
N ASP A 107 -11.54 0.70 13.99
CA ASP A 107 -11.45 -0.73 14.33
C ASP A 107 -12.43 -1.61 13.55
N LYS A 108 -13.61 -1.07 13.22
CA LYS A 108 -14.60 -1.79 12.41
C LYS A 108 -14.06 -2.11 11.02
N GLN A 109 -13.36 -1.17 10.39
CA GLN A 109 -12.71 -1.39 9.10
C GLN A 109 -11.57 -2.40 9.21
N ASN A 110 -10.75 -2.29 10.25
CA ASN A 110 -9.69 -3.27 10.50
C ASN A 110 -10.25 -4.69 10.61
N TYR A 111 -11.34 -4.86 11.37
CA TYR A 111 -12.01 -6.16 11.48
C TYR A 111 -12.53 -6.69 10.13
N LYS A 112 -13.18 -5.83 9.31
CA LYS A 112 -13.66 -6.21 7.97
C LYS A 112 -12.50 -6.69 7.08
N ILE A 113 -11.36 -5.94 7.09
CA ILE A 113 -10.17 -6.29 6.31
C ILE A 113 -9.61 -7.63 6.77
N LEU A 114 -9.39 -7.83 8.07
CA LEU A 114 -8.87 -9.08 8.61
C LEU A 114 -9.78 -10.26 8.30
N SER A 115 -11.11 -10.08 8.40
CA SER A 115 -12.09 -11.12 8.06
C SER A 115 -12.04 -11.48 6.57
N GLN A 116 -11.89 -10.49 5.68
CA GLN A 116 -11.75 -10.77 4.25
C GLN A 116 -10.42 -11.48 3.95
N LEU A 117 -9.32 -11.05 4.56
CA LEU A 117 -8.00 -11.66 4.40
C LEU A 117 -7.97 -13.12 4.89
N ALA A 118 -8.67 -13.42 5.98
CA ALA A 118 -8.78 -14.79 6.50
C ALA A 118 -9.59 -15.75 5.60
N ALA A 119 -10.40 -15.19 4.69
CA ALA A 119 -11.25 -15.96 3.78
C ALA A 119 -10.72 -16.02 2.34
N VAL A 120 -9.53 -15.46 2.05
CA VAL A 120 -8.99 -15.47 0.69
C VAL A 120 -8.46 -16.86 0.33
N GLU A 121 -8.67 -17.23 -0.92
CA GLU A 121 -8.11 -18.43 -1.53
C GLU A 121 -7.41 -18.05 -2.83
N ALA A 122 -6.28 -18.71 -3.13
CA ALA A 122 -5.63 -18.51 -4.41
C ALA A 122 -6.42 -19.20 -5.52
N LYS A 123 -6.99 -18.40 -6.43
CA LYS A 123 -7.82 -18.91 -7.52
C LYS A 123 -7.94 -17.92 -8.66
N GLY A 124 -7.93 -18.43 -9.89
CA GLY A 124 -8.15 -17.64 -11.10
C GLY A 124 -6.93 -16.89 -11.62
N SER A 125 -7.15 -15.98 -12.57
CA SER A 125 -6.08 -15.36 -13.36
C SER A 125 -6.40 -13.91 -13.77
N MET A 126 -7.25 -13.22 -13.03
CA MET A 126 -7.65 -11.84 -13.36
C MET A 126 -6.42 -10.90 -13.44
N PRO A 127 -6.20 -10.21 -14.58
CA PRO A 127 -5.03 -9.37 -14.76
C PRO A 127 -5.11 -8.09 -13.93
N LEU A 128 -3.98 -7.64 -13.37
CA LEU A 128 -3.90 -6.45 -12.52
C LEU A 128 -4.42 -5.19 -13.24
N GLN A 129 -4.16 -5.06 -14.55
CA GLN A 129 -4.62 -3.92 -15.32
C GLN A 129 -6.15 -3.80 -15.34
N ALA A 130 -6.87 -4.91 -15.45
CA ALA A 130 -8.33 -4.90 -15.41
C ALA A 130 -8.83 -4.39 -14.05
N VAL A 131 -8.21 -4.86 -12.96
CA VAL A 131 -8.54 -4.47 -11.58
C VAL A 131 -8.25 -2.99 -11.35
N THR A 132 -7.07 -2.51 -11.72
CA THR A 132 -6.69 -1.10 -11.53
C THR A 132 -7.54 -0.16 -12.38
N ASN A 133 -7.93 -0.56 -13.59
CA ASN A 133 -8.85 0.21 -14.43
C ASN A 133 -10.25 0.31 -13.80
N ALA A 134 -10.78 -0.78 -13.25
CA ALA A 134 -12.08 -0.81 -12.57
C ALA A 134 -12.07 0.05 -11.28
N MET A 135 -10.94 0.11 -10.59
CA MET A 135 -10.78 0.88 -9.36
C MET A 135 -10.46 2.35 -9.59
N SER A 136 -9.88 2.71 -10.73
CA SER A 136 -9.43 4.07 -11.04
C SER A 136 -10.45 5.18 -10.78
N PRO A 137 -11.76 5.01 -11.10
CA PRO A 137 -12.77 6.06 -10.80
C PRO A 137 -13.04 6.27 -9.30
N ARG A 138 -12.62 5.32 -8.45
CA ARG A 138 -12.84 5.34 -6.99
C ARG A 138 -11.60 5.82 -6.22
N MET A 139 -10.49 6.05 -6.91
CA MET A 139 -9.22 6.42 -6.31
C MET A 139 -9.02 7.93 -6.41
N SER A 140 -8.83 8.59 -5.28
CA SER A 140 -8.47 10.00 -5.23
C SER A 140 -7.06 10.21 -5.78
N ARG A 141 -6.83 11.30 -6.50
CA ARG A 141 -5.50 11.60 -7.05
C ARG A 141 -4.46 11.69 -5.93
N GLY A 142 -3.30 11.07 -6.12
CA GLY A 142 -2.24 11.07 -5.13
C GLY A 142 -2.37 10.01 -4.02
N SER A 143 -3.46 9.21 -4.03
CA SER A 143 -3.63 8.13 -3.04
C SER A 143 -2.43 7.18 -3.02
N PRO A 144 -1.92 6.78 -1.84
CA PRO A 144 -0.98 5.69 -1.71
C PRO A 144 -1.61 4.37 -2.19
N VAL A 145 -0.87 3.63 -2.99
CA VAL A 145 -1.29 2.35 -3.56
C VAL A 145 -0.25 1.29 -3.22
N PHE A 146 -0.68 0.26 -2.51
CA PHE A 146 0.13 -0.92 -2.22
C PHE A 146 -0.32 -2.06 -3.12
N ILE A 147 0.61 -2.60 -3.90
CA ILE A 147 0.39 -3.80 -4.73
C ILE A 147 1.19 -4.92 -4.10
N ILE A 148 0.49 -5.97 -3.68
CA ILE A 148 1.08 -7.13 -3.02
C ILE A 148 0.88 -8.32 -3.97
N SER A 149 1.94 -8.72 -4.67
CA SER A 149 1.91 -9.74 -5.72
C SER A 149 3.30 -10.30 -5.96
N SER A 150 3.40 -11.59 -6.30
CA SER A 150 4.64 -12.18 -6.80
C SER A 150 5.06 -11.65 -8.17
N LEU A 151 4.16 -10.94 -8.87
CA LEU A 151 4.32 -10.37 -10.22
C LEU A 151 4.44 -11.43 -11.31
N GLU A 152 4.11 -12.68 -11.02
CA GLU A 152 4.19 -13.77 -11.99
C GLU A 152 2.88 -13.93 -12.78
N GLY A 153 3.00 -14.49 -13.98
CA GLY A 153 1.86 -14.92 -14.81
C GLY A 153 0.97 -13.81 -15.33
N ASP A 154 1.39 -12.53 -15.27
CA ASP A 154 0.59 -11.40 -15.74
C ASP A 154 1.44 -10.37 -16.50
N GLY A 155 1.38 -10.42 -17.81
CA GLY A 155 2.06 -9.45 -18.70
C GLY A 155 1.51 -8.02 -18.57
N THR A 156 0.39 -7.81 -17.88
CA THR A 156 -0.23 -6.48 -17.73
C THR A 156 0.23 -5.73 -16.47
N THR A 157 1.02 -6.37 -15.62
CA THR A 157 1.48 -5.78 -14.35
C THR A 157 2.27 -4.49 -14.55
N LEU A 158 3.24 -4.49 -15.46
CA LEU A 158 4.05 -3.30 -15.79
C LEU A 158 3.19 -2.14 -16.34
N PRO A 159 2.33 -2.35 -17.36
CA PRO A 159 1.40 -1.31 -17.82
C PRO A 159 0.47 -0.77 -16.70
N ALA A 160 -0.03 -1.64 -15.83
CA ALA A 160 -0.91 -1.24 -14.73
C ALA A 160 -0.19 -0.30 -13.75
N ILE A 161 1.02 -0.68 -13.32
CA ILE A 161 1.83 0.13 -12.39
C ILE A 161 2.22 1.46 -13.03
N ARG A 162 2.66 1.46 -14.29
CA ARG A 162 2.97 2.69 -15.04
C ARG A 162 1.77 3.63 -15.11
N ASN A 163 0.56 3.09 -15.35
CA ASN A 163 -0.67 3.89 -15.41
C ASN A 163 -0.99 4.52 -14.04
N LEU A 164 -0.88 3.77 -12.94
CA LEU A 164 -1.10 4.29 -11.59
C LEU A 164 -0.10 5.40 -11.25
N ALA A 165 1.20 5.17 -11.47
CA ALA A 165 2.24 6.18 -11.24
C ALA A 165 2.03 7.42 -12.12
N GLY A 166 1.67 7.25 -13.40
CA GLY A 166 1.37 8.33 -14.34
C GLY A 166 0.15 9.17 -13.95
N LYS A 167 -0.80 8.61 -13.19
CA LYS A 167 -1.93 9.34 -12.58
C LYS A 167 -1.56 10.07 -11.27
N GLY A 168 -0.31 9.99 -10.84
CA GLY A 168 0.21 10.66 -9.66
C GLY A 168 -0.01 9.89 -8.37
N HIS A 169 -0.34 8.58 -8.41
CA HIS A 169 -0.41 7.75 -7.22
C HIS A 169 0.99 7.39 -6.71
N SER A 170 1.17 7.37 -5.40
CA SER A 170 2.38 6.84 -4.76
C SER A 170 2.29 5.32 -4.70
N VAL A 171 2.98 4.63 -5.61
CA VAL A 171 2.89 3.17 -5.75
C VAL A 171 4.02 2.48 -5.00
N VAL A 172 3.66 1.53 -4.15
CA VAL A 172 4.58 0.62 -3.44
C VAL A 172 4.22 -0.81 -3.83
N VAL A 173 5.21 -1.55 -4.31
CA VAL A 173 5.05 -2.96 -4.68
C VAL A 173 5.79 -3.82 -3.67
N LEU A 174 5.04 -4.67 -2.95
CA LEU A 174 5.62 -5.73 -2.12
C LEU A 174 5.54 -7.04 -2.89
N SER A 175 6.69 -7.57 -3.26
CA SER A 175 6.74 -8.76 -4.11
C SER A 175 7.39 -9.93 -3.38
N PRO A 176 6.60 -10.88 -2.85
CA PRO A 176 7.13 -12.16 -2.39
C PRO A 176 7.86 -12.88 -3.52
N SER A 177 9.08 -13.37 -3.26
CA SER A 177 9.89 -14.05 -4.27
C SER A 177 9.36 -15.44 -4.56
N SER A 178 8.58 -15.56 -5.65
CA SER A 178 8.03 -16.84 -6.11
C SER A 178 9.11 -17.88 -6.41
N ILE A 179 10.24 -17.46 -6.96
CA ILE A 179 11.38 -18.34 -7.34
C ILE A 179 11.99 -18.97 -6.08
N ASP A 180 12.19 -18.17 -5.02
CA ASP A 180 12.74 -18.66 -3.77
C ASP A 180 11.73 -19.53 -3.00
N LEU A 181 10.44 -19.21 -3.10
CA LEU A 181 9.36 -20.03 -2.57
C LEU A 181 9.24 -21.37 -3.30
N GLU A 182 9.39 -21.39 -4.62
CA GLU A 182 9.37 -22.62 -5.42
C GLU A 182 10.53 -23.54 -5.06
N ARG A 183 11.70 -23.00 -4.72
CA ARG A 183 12.85 -23.80 -4.25
C ARG A 183 12.59 -24.54 -2.94
N LEU A 184 11.61 -24.14 -2.15
CA LEU A 184 11.24 -24.86 -0.93
C LEU A 184 10.53 -26.19 -1.23
N VAL A 185 9.92 -26.32 -2.41
CA VAL A 185 9.10 -27.49 -2.79
C VAL A 185 9.63 -28.22 -4.04
N SER A 186 10.45 -27.57 -4.84
CA SER A 186 10.96 -28.10 -6.12
C SER A 186 12.48 -27.95 -6.21
N ARG A 187 13.11 -28.92 -6.86
CA ARG A 187 14.55 -28.85 -7.16
C ARG A 187 14.75 -28.12 -8.48
N ILE A 188 14.99 -26.82 -8.40
CA ILE A 188 15.32 -26.01 -9.57
C ILE A 188 16.81 -26.17 -9.91
N PRO A 189 17.19 -26.55 -11.14
CA PRO A 189 18.59 -26.58 -11.56
C PRO A 189 19.24 -25.20 -11.39
N ARG A 190 20.51 -25.16 -10.99
CA ARG A 190 21.22 -23.90 -10.69
C ARG A 190 21.16 -22.89 -11.85
N MET A 191 21.40 -23.34 -13.08
CA MET A 191 21.36 -22.45 -14.25
C MET A 191 19.97 -21.85 -14.47
N SER A 192 18.90 -22.67 -14.35
CA SER A 192 17.53 -22.20 -14.48
C SER A 192 17.18 -21.18 -13.38
N TYR A 193 17.63 -21.43 -12.16
CA TYR A 193 17.43 -20.48 -11.05
C TYR A 193 18.09 -19.13 -11.31
N GLU A 194 19.33 -19.10 -11.79
CA GLU A 194 20.04 -17.85 -12.11
C GLU A 194 19.34 -17.06 -13.22
N VAL A 195 18.82 -17.75 -14.25
CA VAL A 195 18.05 -17.11 -15.34
C VAL A 195 16.76 -16.50 -14.80
N LEU A 196 15.97 -17.28 -14.06
CA LEU A 196 14.71 -16.80 -13.46
C LEU A 196 14.94 -15.62 -12.51
N LYS A 197 16.01 -15.67 -11.72
CA LYS A 197 16.40 -14.59 -10.82
C LYS A 197 16.74 -13.31 -11.59
N LEU A 198 17.48 -13.43 -12.68
CA LEU A 198 17.81 -12.29 -13.54
C LEU A 198 16.55 -11.68 -14.19
N GLU A 199 15.64 -12.51 -14.71
CA GLU A 199 14.37 -12.06 -15.26
C GLU A 199 13.53 -11.32 -14.21
N ARG A 200 13.47 -11.85 -12.97
CA ARG A 200 12.80 -11.19 -11.86
C ARG A 200 13.43 -9.83 -11.55
N GLN A 201 14.75 -9.76 -11.43
CA GLN A 201 15.46 -8.50 -11.16
C GLN A 201 15.19 -7.45 -12.25
N ASN A 202 15.22 -7.86 -13.52
CA ASN A 202 14.88 -6.98 -14.65
C ASN A 202 13.45 -6.43 -14.53
N ARG A 203 12.50 -7.27 -14.15
CA ARG A 203 11.10 -6.89 -13.94
C ARG A 203 10.96 -5.88 -12.80
N LEU A 204 11.59 -6.13 -11.64
CA LEU A 204 11.57 -5.23 -10.48
C LEU A 204 12.23 -3.88 -10.81
N THR A 205 13.35 -3.90 -11.52
CA THR A 205 14.04 -2.69 -12.01
C THR A 205 13.15 -1.87 -12.96
N ALA A 206 12.46 -2.53 -13.88
CA ALA A 206 11.53 -1.85 -14.79
C ALA A 206 10.37 -1.17 -14.04
N ILE A 207 9.83 -1.82 -12.99
CA ILE A 207 8.80 -1.25 -12.13
C ILE A 207 9.32 -0.01 -11.40
N SER A 208 10.52 -0.08 -10.84
CA SER A 208 11.16 1.06 -10.17
C SER A 208 11.39 2.22 -11.13
N GLY A 209 11.72 1.95 -12.39
CA GLY A 209 11.89 2.95 -13.44
C GLY A 209 10.62 3.77 -13.74
N TYR A 210 9.43 3.29 -13.36
CA TYR A 210 8.18 4.04 -13.43
C TYR A 210 7.86 4.88 -12.18
N GLY A 211 8.80 4.98 -11.23
CA GLY A 211 8.64 5.73 -9.99
C GLY A 211 7.92 4.97 -8.88
N ALA A 212 7.65 3.68 -9.04
CA ALA A 212 7.15 2.85 -7.96
C ALA A 212 8.29 2.40 -7.03
N LYS A 213 8.04 2.37 -5.73
CA LYS A 213 8.95 1.74 -4.77
C LYS A 213 8.72 0.23 -4.79
N VAL A 214 9.80 -0.56 -4.91
CA VAL A 214 9.71 -2.01 -4.98
C VAL A 214 10.44 -2.64 -3.82
N ILE A 215 9.78 -3.60 -3.19
CA ILE A 215 10.34 -4.44 -2.12
C ILE A 215 10.36 -5.87 -2.64
N ASP A 216 11.54 -6.39 -2.89
CA ASP A 216 11.75 -7.82 -3.20
C ASP A 216 11.81 -8.59 -1.87
N TRP A 217 10.74 -9.33 -1.56
CA TRP A 217 10.58 -9.96 -0.26
C TRP A 217 10.90 -11.45 -0.32
N MET A 218 12.03 -11.80 0.27
CA MET A 218 12.50 -13.19 0.39
C MET A 218 11.72 -13.95 1.48
N PRO A 219 11.46 -15.26 1.32
CA PRO A 219 10.65 -16.04 2.26
C PRO A 219 11.27 -16.25 3.64
N ASP A 220 12.58 -16.03 3.81
CA ASP A 220 13.34 -16.12 5.05
C ASP A 220 13.55 -14.77 5.75
N VAL A 221 13.08 -13.67 5.14
CA VAL A 221 13.18 -12.32 5.68
C VAL A 221 11.86 -11.91 6.31
N GLU A 222 11.89 -11.41 7.53
CA GLU A 222 10.69 -10.86 8.17
C GLU A 222 10.21 -9.60 7.43
N LEU A 223 8.87 -9.40 7.40
CA LEU A 223 8.26 -8.24 6.75
C LEU A 223 8.83 -6.92 7.27
N SER A 224 9.08 -6.80 8.57
CA SER A 224 9.67 -5.63 9.21
C SER A 224 11.03 -5.27 8.60
N GLN A 225 11.88 -6.26 8.37
CA GLN A 225 13.20 -6.10 7.76
C GLN A 225 13.09 -5.77 6.26
N ALA A 226 12.18 -6.43 5.54
CA ALA A 226 11.93 -6.14 4.13
C ALA A 226 11.48 -4.68 3.93
N LEU A 227 10.62 -4.16 4.81
CA LEU A 227 10.14 -2.78 4.76
C LEU A 227 11.23 -1.74 5.10
N LEU A 228 12.26 -2.09 5.85
CA LEU A 228 13.39 -1.19 6.13
C LEU A 228 14.20 -0.86 4.87
N GLN A 229 14.22 -1.74 3.88
CA GLN A 229 14.89 -1.50 2.59
C GLN A 229 14.31 -0.27 1.85
N VAL A 230 13.09 0.13 2.14
CA VAL A 230 12.44 1.32 1.54
C VAL A 230 12.93 2.63 2.15
N ARG A 231 13.49 2.61 3.37
CA ARG A 231 13.99 3.83 4.05
C ARG A 231 15.39 4.24 3.62
N SER A 232 16.08 3.41 2.86
CA SER A 232 17.50 3.59 2.52
C SER A 232 17.76 4.15 1.11
N VAL A 233 16.73 4.65 0.42
CA VAL A 233 16.84 5.27 -0.91
C VAL A 233 16.25 6.67 -0.91
#